data_e353ea2ca3827c0c08ba445b160e3fc1
#
_entry.id   e353ea2ca3827c0c08ba445b160e3fc1
#
_cell.length_a   1.000
_cell.length_b   1.000
_cell.length_c   1.000
_cell.angle_alpha   90.00
_cell.angle_beta   90.00
_cell.angle_gamma   90.00
#
_symmetry.space_group_name_H-M   'P 1'
#
loop_
_entity.id
_entity.type
_entity.pdbx_description
1 polymer ?
#
loop_
_entity_poly.entity_id
_entity_poly.type
_entity_poly.pdbx_seq_one_letter_code
_entity_poly.pdbx_strand_id
1 'polypeptide(L)'
;MTISNRARSYLLVPLWMIAGAWMGEAMAGSSGCYAIKDADKRAYCLAQVKRDHGYCYRIKNGDSRNQCLAEIKGSRDRCYAIKDQDSRKVCLARAR
;
A
#
# COMPACT_ATOMS: atom_id res chain seq x y z
N MET A 1 15.15 -37.98 23.06
CA MET A 1 16.21 -37.55 22.16
C MET A 1 15.76 -37.43 20.74
N THR A 2 14.99 -38.38 20.21
CA THR A 2 14.43 -38.30 18.84
C THR A 2 13.48 -37.11 18.66
N ILE A 3 12.79 -36.70 19.70
CA ILE A 3 11.84 -35.61 19.66
C ILE A 3 12.52 -34.27 19.43
N SER A 4 13.68 -34.03 20.05
CA SER A 4 14.41 -32.77 19.89
C SER A 4 14.98 -32.58 18.48
N ASN A 5 15.39 -33.67 17.85
CA ASN A 5 15.89 -33.62 16.47
C ASN A 5 14.78 -33.28 15.46
N ARG A 6 13.57 -33.77 15.72
CA ARG A 6 12.42 -33.45 14.87
C ARG A 6 12.03 -31.97 14.99
N ALA A 7 12.11 -31.42 16.19
CA ALA A 7 11.81 -30.02 16.42
C ALA A 7 12.76 -29.12 15.65
N ARG A 8 14.02 -29.46 15.55
CA ARG A 8 15.01 -28.71 14.78
C ARG A 8 14.68 -28.68 13.29
N SER A 9 14.25 -29.82 12.75
CA SER A 9 13.92 -29.91 11.33
C SER A 9 12.76 -28.99 10.97
N TYR A 10 11.75 -28.93 11.83
CA TYR A 10 10.57 -28.09 11.56
C TYR A 10 10.86 -26.61 11.64
N LEU A 11 11.79 -26.20 12.48
CA LEU A 11 12.12 -24.79 12.64
C LEU A 11 12.91 -24.22 11.45
N LEU A 12 13.73 -25.04 10.81
CA LEU A 12 14.56 -24.57 9.70
C LEU A 12 13.77 -24.31 8.42
N VAL A 13 12.80 -25.16 8.11
CA VAL A 13 12.01 -25.05 6.87
C VAL A 13 11.17 -23.78 6.82
N PRO A 14 10.41 -23.39 7.87
CA PRO A 14 9.61 -22.17 7.82
C PRO A 14 10.42 -20.89 7.64
N LEU A 15 11.63 -20.84 8.17
CA LEU A 15 12.47 -19.65 8.04
C LEU A 15 12.89 -19.38 6.61
N TRP A 16 13.17 -20.42 5.86
CA TRP A 16 13.55 -20.28 4.45
C TRP A 16 12.40 -19.75 3.62
N MET A 17 11.20 -20.25 3.86
CA MET A 17 10.01 -19.83 3.12
C MET A 17 9.68 -18.36 3.37
N ILE A 18 9.80 -17.90 4.63
CA ILE A 18 9.50 -16.53 5.01
C ILE A 18 10.46 -15.55 4.34
N ALA A 19 11.75 -15.86 4.31
CA ALA A 19 12.76 -14.97 3.72
C ALA A 19 12.53 -14.76 2.22
N GLY A 20 12.19 -15.82 1.49
CA GLY A 20 11.92 -15.73 0.06
C GLY A 20 10.70 -14.89 -0.27
N ALA A 21 9.62 -15.05 0.50
CA ALA A 21 8.39 -14.32 0.29
C ALA A 21 8.57 -12.81 0.50
N TRP A 22 9.31 -12.43 1.51
CA TRP A 22 9.56 -11.02 1.81
C TRP A 22 10.28 -10.29 0.70
N MET A 23 11.30 -10.89 0.13
CA MET A 23 12.06 -10.28 -0.96
C MET A 23 11.22 -10.05 -2.21
N GLY A 24 10.36 -11.02 -2.54
CA GLY A 24 9.49 -10.91 -3.70
C GLY A 24 8.51 -9.75 -3.60
N GLU A 25 7.88 -9.57 -2.43
CA GLU A 25 6.90 -8.52 -2.22
C GLU A 25 7.52 -7.12 -2.27
N ALA A 26 8.68 -6.95 -1.64
CA ALA A 26 9.35 -5.65 -1.60
C ALA A 26 9.75 -5.16 -2.98
N MET A 27 10.19 -6.06 -3.86
CA MET A 27 10.59 -5.69 -5.21
C MET A 27 9.40 -5.46 -6.14
N ALA A 28 8.30 -6.18 -5.93
CA ALA A 28 7.13 -6.07 -6.79
C ALA A 28 6.39 -4.74 -6.60
N GLY A 29 6.40 -4.16 -5.39
CA GLY A 29 5.59 -3.00 -5.05
C GLY A 29 5.88 -1.75 -5.88
N SER A 30 7.09 -1.21 -5.82
CA SER A 30 7.40 0.04 -6.50
C SER A 30 7.56 -0.13 -8.00
N SER A 31 8.14 -1.24 -8.47
CA SER A 31 8.26 -1.47 -9.91
C SER A 31 6.90 -1.67 -10.56
N GLY A 32 5.93 -2.24 -9.84
CA GLY A 32 4.57 -2.36 -10.34
C GLY A 32 3.91 -1.01 -10.58
N CYS A 33 4.18 -0.03 -9.71
CA CYS A 33 3.65 1.32 -9.88
C CYS A 33 4.12 1.98 -11.17
N TYR A 34 5.39 1.83 -11.51
CA TYR A 34 5.95 2.44 -12.71
C TYR A 34 5.40 1.83 -13.99
N ALA A 35 4.84 0.63 -13.92
CA ALA A 35 4.21 -0.01 -15.07
C ALA A 35 2.81 0.54 -15.37
N ILE A 36 2.22 1.29 -14.45
CA ILE A 36 0.89 1.88 -14.63
C ILE A 36 0.97 3.02 -15.62
N LYS A 37 0.16 2.96 -16.69
CA LYS A 37 0.18 3.97 -17.74
C LYS A 37 -0.50 5.27 -17.35
N ASP A 38 -1.59 5.19 -16.59
CA ASP A 38 -2.31 6.37 -16.14
C ASP A 38 -1.48 7.12 -15.09
N ALA A 39 -1.20 8.40 -15.36
CA ALA A 39 -0.33 9.20 -14.51
C ALA A 39 -0.88 9.37 -13.09
N ASP A 40 -2.19 9.58 -12.96
CA ASP A 40 -2.83 9.75 -11.66
C ASP A 40 -2.79 8.46 -10.85
N LYS A 41 -3.10 7.34 -11.49
CA LYS A 41 -3.06 6.03 -10.83
C LYS A 41 -1.64 5.65 -10.44
N ARG A 42 -0.67 5.99 -11.29
CA ARG A 42 0.74 5.75 -10.97
C ARG A 42 1.16 6.55 -9.75
N ALA A 43 0.81 7.83 -9.71
CA ALA A 43 1.13 8.70 -8.57
C ALA A 43 0.48 8.19 -7.29
N TYR A 44 -0.78 7.77 -7.36
CA TYR A 44 -1.48 7.18 -6.22
C TYR A 44 -0.77 5.93 -5.71
N CYS A 45 -0.38 5.05 -6.62
CA CYS A 45 0.35 3.83 -6.29
C CYS A 45 1.67 4.14 -5.58
N LEU A 46 2.45 5.09 -6.13
CA LEU A 46 3.73 5.47 -5.54
C LEU A 46 3.56 6.10 -4.16
N ALA A 47 2.52 6.91 -3.98
CA ALA A 47 2.23 7.49 -2.67
C ALA A 47 1.97 6.41 -1.62
N GLN A 48 1.21 5.38 -1.99
CA GLN A 48 0.88 4.28 -1.08
C GLN A 48 2.10 3.44 -0.74
N VAL A 49 2.86 3.05 -1.75
CA VAL A 49 4.02 2.16 -1.57
C VAL A 49 5.13 2.84 -0.78
N LYS A 50 5.42 4.09 -1.13
CA LYS A 50 6.49 4.86 -0.48
C LYS A 50 6.04 5.60 0.76
N ARG A 51 4.74 5.60 1.04
CA ARG A 51 4.15 6.34 2.16
C ARG A 51 4.55 7.81 2.12
N ASP A 52 4.51 8.39 0.93
CA ASP A 52 4.94 9.76 0.69
C ASP A 52 3.79 10.55 0.08
N HIS A 53 3.25 11.50 0.85
CA HIS A 53 2.12 12.30 0.41
C HIS A 53 2.50 13.27 -0.72
N GLY A 54 3.77 13.50 -0.96
CA GLY A 54 4.22 14.34 -2.08
C GLY A 54 3.72 13.83 -3.43
N TYR A 55 3.60 12.53 -3.59
CA TYR A 55 3.06 11.94 -4.82
C TYR A 55 1.58 12.23 -5.00
N CYS A 56 0.84 12.43 -3.91
CA CYS A 56 -0.59 12.76 -3.99
C CYS A 56 -0.82 14.08 -4.71
N TYR A 57 0.08 15.04 -4.54
CA TYR A 57 -0.05 16.36 -5.19
C TYR A 57 0.17 16.31 -6.69
N ARG A 58 0.73 15.23 -7.21
CA ARG A 58 0.89 15.02 -8.65
C ARG A 58 -0.40 14.54 -9.32
N ILE A 59 -1.36 14.11 -8.53
CA ILE A 59 -2.65 13.64 -9.04
C ILE A 59 -3.47 14.83 -9.51
N LYS A 60 -3.91 14.82 -10.77
CA LYS A 60 -4.68 15.92 -11.36
C LYS A 60 -6.15 15.88 -10.95
N ASN A 61 -6.71 14.69 -10.81
CA ASN A 61 -8.10 14.54 -10.39
C ASN A 61 -8.22 14.94 -8.91
N GLY A 62 -9.09 15.93 -8.63
CA GLY A 62 -9.24 16.49 -7.29
C GLY A 62 -9.71 15.47 -6.24
N ASP A 63 -10.69 14.66 -6.61
CA ASP A 63 -11.22 13.65 -5.69
C ASP A 63 -10.17 12.59 -5.37
N SER A 64 -9.45 12.12 -6.38
CA SER A 64 -8.38 11.15 -6.19
C SER A 64 -7.24 11.71 -5.35
N ARG A 65 -6.90 12.98 -5.55
CA ARG A 65 -5.88 13.66 -4.75
C ARG A 65 -6.30 13.75 -3.29
N ASN A 66 -7.54 14.14 -3.03
CA ASN A 66 -8.05 14.22 -1.66
C ASN A 66 -8.08 12.85 -0.99
N GLN A 67 -8.46 11.81 -1.73
CA GLN A 67 -8.44 10.45 -1.21
C GLN A 67 -7.03 10.01 -0.85
N CYS A 68 -6.07 10.27 -1.73
CA CYS A 68 -4.67 9.95 -1.50
C CYS A 68 -4.15 10.63 -0.25
N LEU A 69 -4.39 11.93 -0.13
CA LEU A 69 -3.93 12.71 1.03
C LEU A 69 -4.59 12.24 2.32
N ALA A 70 -5.88 11.90 2.27
CA ALA A 70 -6.60 11.39 3.44
C ALA A 70 -5.99 10.08 3.94
N GLU A 71 -5.71 9.17 3.02
CA GLU A 71 -5.17 7.85 3.36
C GLU A 71 -3.73 7.93 3.86
N ILE A 72 -2.88 8.69 3.19
CA ILE A 72 -1.46 8.77 3.55
C ILE A 72 -1.22 9.57 4.81
N LYS A 73 -1.93 10.70 4.96
CA LYS A 73 -1.79 11.56 6.15
C LYS A 73 -2.69 11.13 7.31
N GLY A 74 -3.63 10.25 7.06
CA GLY A 74 -4.60 9.85 8.07
C GLY A 74 -5.58 10.96 8.41
N SER A 75 -5.87 11.85 7.46
CA SER A 75 -6.75 12.99 7.66
C SER A 75 -8.12 12.75 7.05
N ARG A 76 -9.10 12.44 7.88
CA ARG A 76 -10.46 12.18 7.42
C ARG A 76 -11.13 13.44 6.85
N ASP A 77 -10.67 14.61 7.26
CA ASP A 77 -11.24 15.88 6.78
C ASP A 77 -11.15 15.97 5.25
N ARG A 78 -10.11 15.44 4.67
CA ARG A 78 -9.93 15.46 3.22
C ARG A 78 -10.97 14.64 2.48
N CYS A 79 -11.53 13.63 3.12
CA CYS A 79 -12.59 12.80 2.52
C CYS A 79 -13.84 13.63 2.27
N TYR A 80 -14.15 14.59 3.11
CA TYR A 80 -15.34 15.43 2.96
C TYR A 80 -15.23 16.38 1.77
N ALA A 81 -14.02 16.64 1.28
CA ALA A 81 -13.81 17.46 0.09
C ALA A 81 -14.06 16.69 -1.21
N ILE A 82 -14.22 15.37 -1.14
CA ILE A 82 -14.49 14.54 -2.32
C ILE A 82 -15.94 14.76 -2.76
N LYS A 83 -16.12 15.08 -4.04
CA LYS A 83 -17.43 15.38 -4.59
C LYS A 83 -18.27 14.14 -4.85
N ASP A 84 -17.64 13.07 -5.33
CA ASP A 84 -18.34 11.83 -5.61
C ASP A 84 -18.71 11.13 -4.30
N GLN A 85 -20.01 10.85 -4.10
CA GLN A 85 -20.50 10.29 -2.85
C GLN A 85 -19.92 8.93 -2.52
N ASP A 86 -19.83 8.05 -3.51
CA ASP A 86 -19.32 6.70 -3.29
C ASP A 86 -17.83 6.73 -2.95
N SER A 87 -17.07 7.56 -3.65
CA SER A 87 -15.65 7.74 -3.37
C SER A 87 -15.43 8.32 -1.96
N ARG A 88 -16.29 9.25 -1.56
CA ARG A 88 -16.24 9.83 -0.21
C ARG A 88 -16.44 8.75 0.85
N LYS A 89 -17.42 7.88 0.65
CA LYS A 89 -17.71 6.80 1.60
C LYS A 89 -16.54 5.82 1.70
N VAL A 90 -15.94 5.47 0.56
CA VAL A 90 -14.76 4.61 0.54
C VAL A 90 -13.60 5.27 1.26
N CYS A 91 -13.40 6.56 1.02
CA CYS A 91 -12.36 7.33 1.68
C CYS A 91 -12.52 7.32 3.20
N LEU A 92 -13.75 7.60 3.68
CA LEU A 92 -14.04 7.61 5.11
C LEU A 92 -13.87 6.23 5.74
N ALA A 93 -14.14 5.17 5.01
CA ALA A 93 -13.96 3.81 5.50
C ALA A 93 -12.48 3.44 5.64
N ARG A 94 -11.63 3.95 4.76
CA ARG A 94 -10.20 3.66 4.76
C ARG A 94 -9.38 4.60 5.63
N ALA A 95 -9.74 5.88 5.68
CA ALA A 95 -9.00 6.88 6.45
C ALA A 95 -9.36 6.75 7.92
N ARG A 96 -8.38 6.47 8.75
CA ARG A 96 -8.54 6.33 10.21
C ARG A 96 -7.84 7.49 10.96
#